data_7ca2b1915ccdae83b79e5de79d2a999f
#
_entry.id   7ca2b1915ccdae83b79e5de79d2a999f
#
_cell.length_a   1.000
_cell.length_b   1.000
_cell.length_c   1.000
_cell.angle_alpha   90.00
_cell.angle_beta   90.00
_cell.angle_gamma   90.00
#
_symmetry.space_group_name_H-M   'P 1'
#
loop_
_entity.id
_entity.type
_entity.pdbx_description
1 polymer ?
#
loop_
_entity_poly.entity_id
_entity_poly.type
_entity_poly.pdbx_seq_one_letter_code
_entity_poly.pdbx_strand_id
1 'polypeptide(L)'
;MSAAAALIALPISAVVIWALLRSPSAHRLITHRLVSQPSGERWSEHATPTFGGVGIFAGLAAGILAATAVGDFHGREELLGVLAGATVLFLAGLIDDVYSLPAVVKLGAQFGAAAIALATGLSVEIIGNDMLAAIIGVVWLVGMTNAFNLLDNMDGLAGSLAVIAATFFAIDALTVHEERLLLVLSLSLALATLGFLPFNFRPGKPAAVFMGDSGSQVIGFTLGGLGLATSWKVAETTVATLVLPLLVLAIPILDTGLVAITRIVEGRPIHQGGKDHSSHRLVRGGLTEHSAVVLLAAIAAGLGATSLAYSVLGNYRITLVGVLVTFVLLVQFAGFLVDLEREDDEEVVRGGWMLRTIVLHRRRLLEVLVDFVLISLAFTISYLLLVKGTGTPYERHVFGVALPLILITRYLAFIVLGLYQGIWRYAGSREAASIVVGVTVSEAVAFGLVAAGVHLGDFPAAVFLLDALICMVFIGASRFAERAIYRARTTLADRAGRRTLVVGAGRSGRSLVRELRETPGEKVVGFVDDDPRLHRRRLLGVSVYGGTRDLERAIAAAQPDTVLVTIPNAPADRLDAIVRACEAADVPCRFVRRETDLDPLVVLGAVHE
;
A
#
# COMPACT_ATOMS: atom_id res chain seq x y z
N MET A 1 39.75 -14.24 -4.15
CA MET A 1 40.49 -13.67 -2.99
C MET A 1 39.81 -12.36 -2.51
N SER A 2 39.45 -11.46 -3.38
CA SER A 2 38.77 -10.18 -2.98
C SER A 2 37.47 -10.38 -2.19
N ALA A 3 36.59 -11.31 -2.61
CA ALA A 3 35.37 -11.61 -1.86
C ALA A 3 35.64 -12.21 -0.45
N ALA A 4 36.72 -13.01 -0.31
CA ALA A 4 37.14 -13.52 1.00
C ALA A 4 37.67 -12.41 1.92
N ALA A 5 38.26 -11.35 1.35
CA ALA A 5 38.72 -10.20 2.14
C ALA A 5 37.54 -9.41 2.74
N ALA A 6 36.37 -9.41 2.10
CA ALA A 6 35.17 -8.78 2.64
C ALA A 6 34.68 -9.40 3.96
N LEU A 7 35.07 -10.65 4.28
CA LEU A 7 34.72 -11.33 5.54
C LEU A 7 35.19 -10.57 6.79
N ILE A 8 36.20 -9.70 6.66
CA ILE A 8 36.71 -8.88 7.76
C ILE A 8 35.66 -7.87 8.29
N ALA A 9 34.64 -7.57 7.48
CA ALA A 9 33.59 -6.61 7.83
C ALA A 9 32.86 -6.99 9.13
N LEU A 10 32.56 -8.29 9.32
CA LEU A 10 31.84 -8.76 10.50
C LEU A 10 32.62 -8.56 11.81
N PRO A 11 33.86 -9.12 11.95
CA PRO A 11 34.59 -8.93 13.20
C PRO A 11 34.93 -7.47 13.47
N ILE A 12 35.22 -6.65 12.46
CA ILE A 12 35.50 -5.23 12.65
C ILE A 12 34.26 -4.51 13.19
N SER A 13 33.09 -4.69 12.57
CA SER A 13 31.85 -4.08 13.07
C SER A 13 31.57 -4.49 14.52
N ALA A 14 31.60 -5.77 14.82
CA ALA A 14 31.33 -6.29 16.16
C ALA A 14 32.35 -5.79 17.22
N VAL A 15 33.63 -5.79 16.88
CA VAL A 15 34.72 -5.34 17.79
C VAL A 15 34.62 -3.84 18.06
N VAL A 16 34.36 -3.03 17.03
CA VAL A 16 34.19 -1.57 17.19
C VAL A 16 33.03 -1.28 18.13
N ILE A 17 31.86 -1.89 17.93
CA ILE A 17 30.69 -1.68 18.79
C ILE A 17 30.99 -2.15 20.22
N TRP A 18 31.55 -3.34 20.38
CA TRP A 18 31.90 -3.89 21.68
C TRP A 18 32.92 -3.00 22.42
N ALA A 19 33.94 -2.48 21.71
CA ALA A 19 34.93 -1.60 22.28
C ALA A 19 34.31 -0.26 22.73
N LEU A 20 33.43 0.31 21.93
CA LEU A 20 32.71 1.54 22.27
C LEU A 20 31.80 1.37 23.50
N LEU A 21 31.07 0.22 23.58
CA LEU A 21 30.23 -0.09 24.74
C LEU A 21 31.03 -0.27 26.04
N ARG A 22 32.30 -0.71 25.98
CA ARG A 22 33.15 -0.94 27.14
C ARG A 22 34.11 0.22 27.48
N SER A 23 34.29 1.19 26.58
CA SER A 23 35.21 2.30 26.77
C SER A 23 34.69 3.32 27.78
N PRO A 24 35.38 3.58 28.90
CA PRO A 24 34.97 4.59 29.88
C PRO A 24 34.99 6.03 29.32
N SER A 25 35.93 6.32 28.39
CA SER A 25 36.04 7.63 27.73
C SER A 25 34.93 7.80 26.69
N ALA A 26 34.62 6.77 25.92
CA ALA A 26 33.47 6.75 25.01
C ALA A 26 32.15 6.89 25.80
N HIS A 27 32.03 6.24 26.96
CA HIS A 27 30.85 6.30 27.81
C HIS A 27 30.50 7.72 28.23
N ARG A 28 31.50 8.59 28.58
CA ARG A 28 31.25 10.00 28.92
C ARG A 28 30.78 10.85 27.73
N LEU A 29 31.31 10.61 26.53
CA LEU A 29 30.91 11.32 25.31
C LEU A 29 29.54 10.87 24.84
N ILE A 30 29.29 9.56 24.94
CA ILE A 30 28.08 8.87 24.50
C ILE A 30 26.91 9.29 25.40
N THR A 31 27.04 9.23 26.73
CA THR A 31 25.95 9.51 27.69
C THR A 31 25.44 10.96 27.66
N HIS A 32 26.20 11.89 27.09
CA HIS A 32 25.78 13.29 27.02
C HIS A 32 25.27 13.76 25.66
N ARG A 33 25.59 13.08 24.53
CA ARG A 33 25.26 13.59 23.19
C ARG A 33 24.79 12.55 22.18
N LEU A 34 25.15 11.28 22.34
CA LEU A 34 24.80 10.19 21.43
C LEU A 34 23.84 9.20 22.12
N VAL A 35 22.79 9.71 22.75
CA VAL A 35 21.76 8.89 23.41
C VAL A 35 20.38 9.32 22.94
N SER A 36 19.64 8.37 22.40
CA SER A 36 18.22 8.55 22.13
C SER A 36 17.46 8.54 23.45
N GLN A 37 16.83 9.66 23.77
CA GLN A 37 15.93 9.76 24.93
C GLN A 37 14.56 9.14 24.58
N PRO A 38 13.86 8.53 25.55
CA PRO A 38 12.49 8.09 25.36
C PRO A 38 11.63 9.26 24.88
N SER A 39 11.02 9.14 23.73
CA SER A 39 10.08 10.12 23.18
C SER A 39 8.76 9.42 22.86
N GLY A 40 7.64 10.16 22.89
CA GLY A 40 6.34 9.60 22.52
C GLY A 40 6.25 9.05 21.10
N GLU A 41 7.24 9.34 20.27
CA GLU A 41 7.33 8.89 18.86
C GLU A 41 8.09 7.56 18.69
N ARG A 42 8.92 7.15 19.66
CA ARG A 42 9.66 5.87 19.65
C ARG A 42 9.10 4.90 20.69
N TRP A 43 9.24 3.60 20.44
CA TRP A 43 8.81 2.55 21.38
C TRP A 43 9.78 2.31 22.52
N SER A 44 11.04 2.76 22.40
CA SER A 44 12.04 2.55 23.44
C SER A 44 11.70 3.33 24.72
N GLU A 45 11.51 2.61 25.80
CA GLU A 45 11.31 3.15 27.16
C GLU A 45 12.63 3.49 27.86
N HIS A 46 13.77 3.15 27.26
CA HIS A 46 15.09 3.30 27.84
C HIS A 46 15.99 4.22 26.99
N ALA A 47 16.82 4.99 27.66
CA ALA A 47 17.85 5.77 27.01
C ALA A 47 18.91 4.84 26.40
N THR A 48 19.01 4.81 25.07
CA THR A 48 19.88 3.86 24.32
C THR A 48 20.89 4.62 23.47
N PRO A 49 22.19 4.25 23.53
CA PRO A 49 23.24 4.84 22.70
C PRO A 49 22.98 4.67 21.20
N THR A 50 23.33 5.69 20.37
CA THR A 50 23.06 5.74 18.91
C THR A 50 24.31 5.61 18.05
N PHE A 51 25.35 4.93 18.48
CA PHE A 51 26.62 4.83 17.76
C PHE A 51 26.80 3.51 16.97
N GLY A 52 25.78 2.70 16.82
CA GLY A 52 25.85 1.45 16.05
C GLY A 52 26.29 1.64 14.60
N GLY A 53 25.94 2.78 14.02
CA GLY A 53 26.37 3.19 12.69
C GLY A 53 27.90 3.29 12.52
N VAL A 54 28.63 3.63 13.59
CA VAL A 54 30.11 3.67 13.56
C VAL A 54 30.66 2.27 13.30
N GLY A 55 30.12 1.25 13.95
CA GLY A 55 30.54 -0.15 13.72
C GLY A 55 30.15 -0.65 12.33
N ILE A 56 28.94 -0.35 11.88
CA ILE A 56 28.44 -0.74 10.54
C ILE A 56 29.35 -0.11 9.47
N PHE A 57 29.59 1.20 9.54
CA PHE A 57 30.42 1.90 8.56
C PHE A 57 31.89 1.42 8.61
N ALA A 58 32.46 1.23 9.80
CA ALA A 58 33.82 0.72 9.93
C ALA A 58 33.96 -0.69 9.31
N GLY A 59 33.00 -1.59 9.55
CA GLY A 59 32.95 -2.92 8.94
C GLY A 59 32.81 -2.84 7.42
N LEU A 60 31.87 -2.06 6.92
CA LEU A 60 31.65 -1.87 5.48
C LEU A 60 32.92 -1.32 4.80
N ALA A 61 33.50 -0.24 5.32
CA ALA A 61 34.70 0.36 4.78
C ALA A 61 35.88 -0.60 4.79
N ALA A 62 36.09 -1.33 5.91
CA ALA A 62 37.17 -2.32 6.02
C ALA A 62 36.98 -3.46 4.99
N GLY A 63 35.78 -3.98 4.82
CA GLY A 63 35.49 -5.04 3.85
C GLY A 63 35.78 -4.59 2.42
N ILE A 64 35.31 -3.40 2.03
CA ILE A 64 35.55 -2.83 0.70
C ILE A 64 37.04 -2.55 0.47
N LEU A 65 37.71 -1.85 1.41
CA LEU A 65 39.11 -1.51 1.26
C LEU A 65 40.02 -2.75 1.25
N ALA A 66 39.74 -3.75 2.07
CA ALA A 66 40.48 -5.01 2.04
C ALA A 66 40.30 -5.74 0.70
N ALA A 67 39.09 -5.77 0.16
CA ALA A 67 38.83 -6.39 -1.14
C ALA A 67 39.52 -5.68 -2.30
N THR A 68 39.54 -4.34 -2.29
CA THR A 68 40.22 -3.52 -3.31
C THR A 68 41.74 -3.57 -3.20
N ALA A 69 42.30 -3.83 -2.01
CA ALA A 69 43.73 -3.98 -1.79
C ALA A 69 44.29 -5.34 -2.26
N VAL A 70 43.44 -6.39 -2.26
CA VAL A 70 43.85 -7.76 -2.60
C VAL A 70 43.82 -8.07 -4.10
N GLY A 71 43.09 -7.29 -4.91
CA GLY A 71 43.05 -7.54 -6.34
C GLY A 71 42.33 -6.44 -7.14
N ASP A 72 42.74 -6.31 -8.40
CA ASP A 72 42.05 -5.50 -9.39
C ASP A 72 40.86 -6.27 -9.97
N PHE A 73 39.72 -5.61 -10.11
CA PHE A 73 38.51 -6.12 -10.74
C PHE A 73 37.70 -4.99 -11.37
N HIS A 74 36.90 -5.33 -12.36
CA HIS A 74 35.97 -4.38 -12.98
C HIS A 74 34.97 -3.85 -11.93
N GLY A 75 34.66 -2.55 -11.98
CA GLY A 75 33.75 -1.92 -11.03
C GLY A 75 34.42 -1.41 -9.75
N ARG A 76 35.76 -1.37 -9.71
CA ARG A 76 36.50 -0.84 -8.53
C ARG A 76 36.23 0.65 -8.30
N GLU A 77 36.08 1.43 -9.35
CA GLU A 77 35.80 2.86 -9.26
C GLU A 77 34.39 3.12 -8.72
N GLU A 78 33.41 2.41 -9.24
CA GLU A 78 32.02 2.47 -8.75
C GLU A 78 31.94 2.04 -7.28
N LEU A 79 32.65 0.97 -6.90
CA LEU A 79 32.71 0.50 -5.52
C LEU A 79 33.29 1.58 -4.56
N LEU A 80 34.36 2.23 -4.97
CA LEU A 80 34.97 3.33 -4.22
C LEU A 80 34.07 4.57 -4.22
N GLY A 81 33.33 4.83 -5.28
CA GLY A 81 32.30 5.88 -5.37
C GLY A 81 31.15 5.65 -4.39
N VAL A 82 30.65 4.43 -4.31
CA VAL A 82 29.64 4.06 -3.30
C VAL A 82 30.21 4.23 -1.88
N LEU A 83 31.44 3.82 -1.62
CA LEU A 83 32.08 4.02 -0.32
C LEU A 83 32.27 5.52 -0.01
N ALA A 84 32.65 6.33 -0.98
CA ALA A 84 32.78 7.78 -0.80
C ALA A 84 31.43 8.44 -0.50
N GLY A 85 30.37 8.10 -1.24
CA GLY A 85 29.00 8.56 -0.95
C GLY A 85 28.51 8.10 0.44
N ALA A 86 28.74 6.84 0.78
CA ALA A 86 28.44 6.31 2.11
C ALA A 86 29.22 7.03 3.23
N THR A 87 30.47 7.46 2.96
CA THR A 87 31.28 8.26 3.90
C THR A 87 30.65 9.62 4.15
N VAL A 88 30.18 10.31 3.09
CA VAL A 88 29.46 11.59 3.23
C VAL A 88 28.22 11.42 4.10
N LEU A 89 27.43 10.37 3.84
CA LEU A 89 26.22 10.11 4.63
C LEU A 89 26.51 9.67 6.06
N PHE A 90 27.55 8.88 6.27
CA PHE A 90 28.02 8.51 7.60
C PHE A 90 28.37 9.74 8.43
N LEU A 91 29.15 10.66 7.86
CA LEU A 91 29.55 11.90 8.56
C LEU A 91 28.35 12.81 8.81
N ALA A 92 27.50 13.00 7.81
CA ALA A 92 26.28 13.80 7.95
C ALA A 92 25.34 13.20 9.01
N GLY A 93 25.11 11.88 8.98
CA GLY A 93 24.29 11.19 9.96
C GLY A 93 24.89 11.22 11.37
N LEU A 94 26.21 11.11 11.51
CA LEU A 94 26.88 11.22 12.81
C LEU A 94 26.76 12.63 13.40
N ILE A 95 26.85 13.67 12.55
CA ILE A 95 26.59 15.04 12.96
C ILE A 95 25.12 15.22 13.36
N ASP A 96 24.21 14.61 12.62
CA ASP A 96 22.78 14.63 12.93
C ASP A 96 22.44 13.96 14.26
N ASP A 97 23.02 12.78 14.51
CA ASP A 97 22.88 12.05 15.77
C ASP A 97 23.30 12.90 16.99
N VAL A 98 24.20 13.89 16.80
CA VAL A 98 24.72 14.79 17.85
C VAL A 98 23.99 16.13 17.92
N TYR A 99 23.63 16.74 16.77
CA TYR A 99 23.19 18.14 16.67
C TYR A 99 21.79 18.34 16.07
N SER A 100 21.11 17.28 15.61
CA SER A 100 19.80 17.33 14.96
C SER A 100 19.76 18.32 13.80
N LEU A 101 20.27 17.91 12.64
CA LEU A 101 20.38 18.74 11.44
C LEU A 101 19.00 19.03 10.82
N PRO A 102 18.82 20.23 10.24
CA PRO A 102 17.65 20.52 9.43
C PRO A 102 17.49 19.54 8.26
N ALA A 103 16.26 19.17 7.92
CA ALA A 103 15.96 18.21 6.84
C ALA A 103 16.60 18.60 5.48
N VAL A 104 16.68 19.90 5.18
CA VAL A 104 17.30 20.41 3.94
C VAL A 104 18.81 20.09 3.90
N VAL A 105 19.52 20.15 5.04
CA VAL A 105 20.96 19.82 5.11
C VAL A 105 21.16 18.32 4.91
N LYS A 106 20.34 17.48 5.55
CA LYS A 106 20.36 16.03 5.33
C LYS A 106 20.12 15.68 3.85
N LEU A 107 19.10 16.29 3.27
CA LEU A 107 18.77 16.08 1.86
C LEU A 107 19.92 16.54 0.94
N GLY A 108 20.58 17.67 1.25
CA GLY A 108 21.76 18.13 0.52
C GLY A 108 22.91 17.13 0.56
N ALA A 109 23.19 16.52 1.72
CA ALA A 109 24.19 15.45 1.85
C ALA A 109 23.82 14.21 1.03
N GLN A 110 22.55 13.82 1.01
CA GLN A 110 22.05 12.69 0.22
C GLN A 110 22.20 12.95 -1.28
N PHE A 111 21.86 14.13 -1.77
CA PHE A 111 22.09 14.51 -3.17
C PHE A 111 23.59 14.52 -3.52
N GLY A 112 24.44 15.02 -2.62
CA GLY A 112 25.90 15.00 -2.81
C GLY A 112 26.46 13.58 -2.89
N ALA A 113 26.03 12.68 -1.99
CA ALA A 113 26.41 11.28 -2.00
C ALA A 113 25.94 10.56 -3.28
N ALA A 114 24.70 10.82 -3.72
CA ALA A 114 24.17 10.25 -4.96
C ALA A 114 24.95 10.74 -6.18
N ALA A 115 25.26 12.04 -6.24
CA ALA A 115 26.07 12.61 -7.33
C ALA A 115 27.48 11.98 -7.40
N ILE A 116 28.13 11.73 -6.25
CA ILE A 116 29.43 11.05 -6.21
C ILE A 116 29.32 9.65 -6.78
N ALA A 117 28.34 8.84 -6.37
CA ALA A 117 28.16 7.47 -6.83
C ALA A 117 27.86 7.42 -8.34
N LEU A 118 27.01 8.32 -8.84
CA LEU A 118 26.70 8.38 -10.28
C LEU A 118 27.90 8.86 -11.11
N ALA A 119 28.69 9.83 -10.61
CA ALA A 119 29.88 10.32 -11.30
C ALA A 119 31.00 9.27 -11.41
N THR A 120 31.01 8.26 -10.52
CA THR A 120 31.99 7.15 -10.58
C THR A 120 31.52 5.97 -11.46
N GLY A 121 30.41 6.11 -12.18
CA GLY A 121 29.95 5.12 -13.15
C GLY A 121 28.74 4.29 -12.72
N LEU A 122 28.20 4.50 -11.50
CA LEU A 122 26.96 3.87 -11.10
C LEU A 122 25.81 4.52 -11.89
N SER A 123 25.32 3.87 -12.91
CA SER A 123 24.31 4.44 -13.82
C SER A 123 23.14 3.51 -14.08
N VAL A 124 22.05 4.10 -14.56
CA VAL A 124 20.84 3.41 -14.99
C VAL A 124 20.95 3.10 -16.49
N GLU A 125 21.68 2.06 -16.89
CA GLU A 125 22.01 1.77 -18.29
C GLU A 125 20.81 1.41 -19.20
N ILE A 126 19.68 0.95 -18.61
CA ILE A 126 18.44 0.64 -19.40
C ILE A 126 17.83 1.89 -20.04
N ILE A 127 18.12 3.07 -19.50
CA ILE A 127 17.54 4.32 -19.96
C ILE A 127 18.50 4.97 -20.93
N GLY A 128 18.15 4.98 -22.22
CA GLY A 128 18.98 5.56 -23.29
C GLY A 128 19.15 7.09 -23.24
N ASN A 129 18.62 7.76 -22.21
CA ASN A 129 18.76 9.20 -21.98
C ASN A 129 19.51 9.42 -20.65
N ASP A 130 20.76 9.87 -20.74
CA ASP A 130 21.66 10.02 -19.59
C ASP A 130 21.11 10.95 -18.50
N MET A 131 20.42 12.03 -18.89
CA MET A 131 19.82 12.95 -17.92
C MET A 131 18.67 12.30 -17.14
N LEU A 132 17.82 11.55 -17.82
CA LEU A 132 16.72 10.84 -17.20
C LEU A 132 17.25 9.70 -16.32
N ALA A 133 18.27 8.97 -16.78
CA ALA A 133 18.97 7.96 -16.03
C ALA A 133 19.56 8.52 -14.72
N ALA A 134 20.22 9.67 -14.80
CA ALA A 134 20.78 10.35 -13.63
C ALA A 134 19.68 10.79 -12.64
N ILE A 135 18.59 11.39 -13.13
CA ILE A 135 17.46 11.82 -12.28
C ILE A 135 16.87 10.62 -11.54
N ILE A 136 16.61 9.51 -12.25
CA ILE A 136 16.05 8.29 -11.65
C ILE A 136 17.03 7.68 -10.65
N GLY A 137 18.33 7.64 -10.99
CA GLY A 137 19.38 7.18 -10.09
C GLY A 137 19.46 7.98 -8.79
N VAL A 138 19.39 9.32 -8.88
CA VAL A 138 19.34 10.20 -7.69
C VAL A 138 18.10 9.95 -6.86
N VAL A 139 16.93 9.93 -7.49
CA VAL A 139 15.64 9.68 -6.79
C VAL A 139 15.65 8.32 -6.09
N TRP A 140 16.20 7.29 -6.75
CA TRP A 140 16.33 5.96 -6.17
C TRP A 140 17.27 5.95 -4.96
N LEU A 141 18.48 6.48 -5.09
CA LEU A 141 19.47 6.49 -4.00
C LEU A 141 18.98 7.31 -2.80
N VAL A 142 18.45 8.50 -3.03
CA VAL A 142 17.87 9.35 -1.99
C VAL A 142 16.64 8.70 -1.37
N GLY A 143 15.77 8.10 -2.21
CA GLY A 143 14.58 7.38 -1.76
C GLY A 143 14.92 6.20 -0.84
N MET A 144 15.86 5.34 -1.23
CA MET A 144 16.30 4.20 -0.43
C MET A 144 17.01 4.62 0.86
N THR A 145 17.82 5.68 0.81
CA THR A 145 18.46 6.27 1.99
C THR A 145 17.41 6.69 3.03
N ASN A 146 16.38 7.42 2.59
CA ASN A 146 15.30 7.84 3.47
C ASN A 146 14.41 6.66 3.91
N ALA A 147 14.16 5.68 3.04
CA ALA A 147 13.36 4.52 3.38
C ALA A 147 13.95 3.73 4.55
N PHE A 148 15.25 3.45 4.52
CA PHE A 148 15.92 2.76 5.63
C PHE A 148 16.05 3.63 6.88
N ASN A 149 16.23 4.94 6.74
CA ASN A 149 16.25 5.87 7.87
C ASN A 149 14.89 5.91 8.59
N LEU A 150 13.78 5.95 7.85
CA LEU A 150 12.43 5.89 8.41
C LEU A 150 12.07 4.51 9.00
N LEU A 151 12.61 3.44 8.43
CA LEU A 151 12.38 2.06 8.85
C LEU A 151 13.13 1.69 10.13
N ASP A 152 14.17 2.47 10.54
CA ASP A 152 14.89 2.31 11.81
C ASP A 152 14.06 2.80 13.01
N ASN A 153 12.84 2.30 13.10
CA ASN A 153 11.84 2.68 14.12
C ASN A 153 11.60 1.59 15.17
N MET A 154 12.13 0.37 14.97
CA MET A 154 12.03 -0.79 15.88
C MET A 154 13.35 -1.56 15.96
N ASP A 155 13.65 -2.09 17.17
CA ASP A 155 14.84 -2.89 17.44
C ASP A 155 14.96 -4.08 16.46
N GLY A 156 16.06 -4.12 15.72
CA GLY A 156 16.37 -5.20 14.77
C GLY A 156 15.72 -5.11 13.41
N LEU A 157 14.73 -4.23 13.17
CA LEU A 157 13.97 -4.20 11.92
C LEU A 157 14.86 -3.83 10.73
N ALA A 158 15.39 -2.61 10.71
CA ALA A 158 16.20 -2.13 9.59
C ALA A 158 17.45 -3.00 9.37
N GLY A 159 18.11 -3.40 10.45
CA GLY A 159 19.28 -4.30 10.39
C GLY A 159 18.95 -5.67 9.81
N SER A 160 17.88 -6.32 10.23
CA SER A 160 17.48 -7.64 9.72
C SER A 160 17.10 -7.57 8.24
N LEU A 161 16.33 -6.57 7.83
CA LEU A 161 15.97 -6.38 6.42
C LEU A 161 17.19 -6.08 5.55
N ALA A 162 18.16 -5.31 6.07
CA ALA A 162 19.41 -5.03 5.37
C ALA A 162 20.26 -6.29 5.17
N VAL A 163 20.41 -7.12 6.22
CA VAL A 163 21.14 -8.40 6.11
C VAL A 163 20.47 -9.32 5.09
N ILE A 164 19.15 -9.46 5.13
CA ILE A 164 18.39 -10.29 4.19
C ILE A 164 18.61 -9.78 2.76
N ALA A 165 18.39 -8.49 2.53
CA ALA A 165 18.54 -7.88 1.21
C ALA A 165 19.95 -8.05 0.66
N ALA A 166 20.97 -7.70 1.43
CA ALA A 166 22.36 -7.83 1.02
C ALA A 166 22.77 -9.30 0.79
N THR A 167 22.20 -10.26 1.56
CA THR A 167 22.44 -11.69 1.35
C THR A 167 21.88 -12.16 0.01
N PHE A 168 20.65 -11.74 -0.38
CA PHE A 168 20.10 -12.10 -1.69
C PHE A 168 20.87 -11.48 -2.85
N PHE A 169 21.33 -10.24 -2.72
CA PHE A 169 22.24 -9.64 -3.70
C PHE A 169 23.57 -10.41 -3.79
N ALA A 170 24.13 -10.89 -2.66
CA ALA A 170 25.33 -11.71 -2.67
C ALA A 170 25.12 -13.07 -3.33
N ILE A 171 24.00 -13.73 -3.08
CA ILE A 171 23.65 -15.02 -3.71
C ILE A 171 23.47 -14.80 -5.23
N ASP A 172 22.77 -13.77 -5.64
CA ASP A 172 22.58 -13.41 -7.05
C ASP A 172 23.95 -13.18 -7.74
N ALA A 173 24.82 -12.41 -7.11
CA ALA A 173 26.18 -12.14 -7.60
C ALA A 173 27.10 -13.39 -7.63
N LEU A 174 26.74 -14.47 -6.92
CA LEU A 174 27.47 -15.74 -6.95
C LEU A 174 26.91 -16.75 -7.94
N THR A 175 25.61 -16.66 -8.27
CA THR A 175 24.91 -17.75 -8.98
C THR A 175 24.35 -17.37 -10.33
N VAL A 176 23.94 -16.10 -10.51
CA VAL A 176 23.25 -15.64 -11.74
C VAL A 176 24.05 -14.60 -12.48
N HIS A 177 24.50 -13.57 -11.78
CA HIS A 177 25.20 -12.45 -12.36
C HIS A 177 26.63 -12.35 -11.82
N GLU A 178 27.49 -13.31 -12.08
CA GLU A 178 28.86 -13.44 -11.53
C GLU A 178 29.67 -12.13 -11.58
N GLU A 179 29.30 -11.15 -10.72
CA GLU A 179 29.90 -9.83 -10.70
C GLU A 179 30.58 -9.54 -9.36
N ARG A 180 31.88 -9.25 -9.41
CA ARG A 180 32.71 -9.08 -8.19
C ARG A 180 32.36 -7.83 -7.40
N LEU A 181 31.97 -6.74 -8.08
CA LEU A 181 31.54 -5.51 -7.43
C LEU A 181 30.33 -5.79 -6.51
N LEU A 182 29.28 -6.41 -7.09
CA LEU A 182 28.07 -6.75 -6.36
C LEU A 182 28.35 -7.68 -5.18
N LEU A 183 29.20 -8.68 -5.40
CA LEU A 183 29.56 -9.65 -4.35
C LEU A 183 30.34 -8.99 -3.20
N VAL A 184 31.32 -8.14 -3.50
CA VAL A 184 32.12 -7.47 -2.46
C VAL A 184 31.25 -6.48 -1.67
N LEU A 185 30.45 -5.68 -2.36
CA LEU A 185 29.60 -4.67 -1.72
C LEU A 185 28.51 -5.31 -0.85
N SER A 186 27.82 -6.33 -1.40
CA SER A 186 26.76 -7.04 -0.69
C SER A 186 27.28 -7.84 0.53
N LEU A 187 28.40 -8.55 0.39
CA LEU A 187 29.02 -9.27 1.52
C LEU A 187 29.51 -8.30 2.59
N SER A 188 30.20 -7.20 2.19
CA SER A 188 30.70 -6.21 3.16
C SER A 188 29.55 -5.59 3.96
N LEU A 189 28.43 -5.24 3.30
CA LEU A 189 27.25 -4.68 3.96
C LEU A 189 26.56 -5.72 4.85
N ALA A 190 26.28 -6.93 4.32
CA ALA A 190 25.61 -7.98 5.07
C ALA A 190 26.37 -8.32 6.35
N LEU A 191 27.69 -8.52 6.24
CA LEU A 191 28.54 -8.91 7.36
C LEU A 191 28.76 -7.77 8.37
N ALA A 192 28.92 -6.53 7.92
CA ALA A 192 29.01 -5.38 8.80
C ALA A 192 27.72 -5.20 9.62
N THR A 193 26.57 -5.31 8.97
CA THR A 193 25.26 -5.21 9.62
C THR A 193 24.97 -6.42 10.52
N LEU A 194 25.39 -7.62 10.11
CA LEU A 194 25.29 -8.83 10.95
C LEU A 194 26.16 -8.71 12.21
N GLY A 195 27.34 -8.05 12.15
CA GLY A 195 28.17 -7.74 13.30
C GLY A 195 27.52 -6.79 14.31
N PHE A 196 26.64 -5.90 13.84
CA PHE A 196 25.82 -4.98 14.66
C PHE A 196 24.61 -5.66 15.30
N LEU A 197 23.95 -6.56 14.58
CA LEU A 197 22.63 -7.11 14.93
C LEU A 197 22.55 -7.71 16.35
N PRO A 198 23.54 -8.45 16.88
CA PRO A 198 23.50 -9.00 18.24
C PRO A 198 23.42 -7.97 19.36
N PHE A 199 23.81 -6.73 19.08
CA PHE A 199 23.74 -5.61 20.04
C PHE A 199 22.42 -4.86 19.94
N ASN A 200 21.73 -4.91 18.79
CA ASN A 200 20.49 -4.21 18.55
C ASN A 200 19.26 -5.13 18.71
N PHE A 201 19.24 -6.29 18.06
CA PHE A 201 18.13 -7.25 18.14
C PHE A 201 18.38 -8.27 19.26
N ARG A 202 17.78 -8.04 20.41
CA ARG A 202 18.00 -8.83 21.64
C ARG A 202 16.66 -9.36 22.18
N PRO A 203 16.19 -10.55 21.76
CA PRO A 203 14.91 -11.09 22.20
C PRO A 203 14.76 -11.06 23.73
N GLY A 204 13.69 -10.45 24.22
CA GLY A 204 13.38 -10.31 25.64
C GLY A 204 14.23 -9.30 26.44
N LYS A 205 15.08 -8.51 25.75
CA LYS A 205 15.89 -7.45 26.35
C LYS A 205 15.88 -6.23 25.44
N PRO A 206 15.95 -5.00 25.97
CA PRO A 206 16.08 -3.81 25.14
C PRO A 206 17.41 -3.82 24.35
N ALA A 207 17.45 -3.12 23.21
CA ALA A 207 18.66 -2.95 22.44
C ALA A 207 19.79 -2.34 23.29
N ALA A 208 21.01 -2.83 23.10
CA ALA A 208 22.19 -2.26 23.76
C ALA A 208 22.70 -1.01 23.02
N VAL A 209 22.41 -0.91 21.71
CA VAL A 209 22.82 0.20 20.85
C VAL A 209 21.87 0.30 19.66
N PHE A 210 21.51 1.53 19.28
CA PHE A 210 20.81 1.85 18.04
C PHE A 210 21.80 2.17 16.94
N MET A 211 21.39 1.99 15.66
CA MET A 211 22.28 2.31 14.55
C MET A 211 22.42 3.83 14.32
N GLY A 212 21.40 4.61 14.67
CA GLY A 212 21.33 6.04 14.44
C GLY A 212 21.21 6.42 12.96
N ASP A 213 21.12 7.72 12.70
CA ASP A 213 21.05 8.25 11.33
C ASP A 213 22.34 7.95 10.54
N SER A 214 23.48 7.89 11.23
CA SER A 214 24.77 7.49 10.66
C SER A 214 24.79 6.05 10.11
N GLY A 215 24.03 5.12 10.72
CA GLY A 215 23.96 3.73 10.28
C GLY A 215 22.88 3.50 9.24
N SER A 216 21.68 3.98 9.50
CA SER A 216 20.50 3.76 8.65
C SER A 216 20.66 4.38 7.25
N GLN A 217 21.21 5.58 7.14
CA GLN A 217 21.48 6.24 5.86
C GLN A 217 22.55 5.49 5.06
N VAL A 218 23.63 5.04 5.69
CA VAL A 218 24.68 4.22 5.05
C VAL A 218 24.11 2.92 4.50
N ILE A 219 23.29 2.22 5.27
CA ILE A 219 22.63 0.98 4.83
C ILE A 219 21.74 1.25 3.63
N GLY A 220 20.82 2.23 3.73
CA GLY A 220 19.88 2.55 2.67
C GLY A 220 20.56 2.96 1.36
N PHE A 221 21.58 3.82 1.46
CA PHE A 221 22.37 4.25 0.31
C PHE A 221 23.13 3.08 -0.36
N THR A 222 23.77 2.24 0.44
CA THR A 222 24.53 1.09 -0.08
C THR A 222 23.63 0.05 -0.72
N LEU A 223 22.45 -0.23 -0.14
CA LEU A 223 21.43 -1.10 -0.75
C LEU A 223 20.83 -0.48 -2.02
N GLY A 224 20.61 0.83 -2.01
CA GLY A 224 20.23 1.56 -3.22
C GLY A 224 21.27 1.42 -4.33
N GLY A 225 22.56 1.55 -3.98
CA GLY A 225 23.69 1.34 -4.90
C GLY A 225 23.75 -0.09 -5.43
N LEU A 226 23.56 -1.11 -4.57
CA LEU A 226 23.43 -2.51 -5.00
C LEU A 226 22.26 -2.70 -5.97
N GLY A 227 21.10 -2.10 -5.69
CA GLY A 227 19.94 -2.15 -6.57
C GLY A 227 20.23 -1.54 -7.94
N LEU A 228 20.93 -0.41 -8.02
CA LEU A 228 21.35 0.17 -9.29
C LEU A 228 22.38 -0.70 -10.02
N ALA A 229 23.40 -1.17 -9.36
CA ALA A 229 24.44 -2.00 -9.95
C ALA A 229 23.92 -3.33 -10.50
N THR A 230 22.91 -3.94 -9.86
CA THR A 230 22.33 -5.23 -10.27
C THR A 230 21.39 -5.08 -11.47
N SER A 231 20.59 -4.03 -11.49
CA SER A 231 19.47 -3.90 -12.45
C SER A 231 19.91 -3.60 -13.89
N TRP A 232 21.17 -3.23 -14.13
CA TRP A 232 21.47 -2.39 -15.28
C TRP A 232 22.55 -2.93 -16.23
N LYS A 233 23.30 -3.94 -15.83
CA LYS A 233 24.42 -4.46 -16.65
C LYS A 233 24.09 -5.73 -17.47
N VAL A 234 22.90 -6.32 -17.31
CA VAL A 234 22.56 -7.59 -18.01
C VAL A 234 21.39 -7.37 -18.97
N ALA A 235 21.72 -6.95 -20.17
CA ALA A 235 20.77 -6.51 -21.20
C ALA A 235 19.94 -7.62 -21.89
N GLU A 236 20.06 -8.90 -21.52
CA GLU A 236 19.38 -9.97 -22.27
C GLU A 236 18.01 -10.40 -21.75
N THR A 237 17.64 -10.08 -20.48
CA THR A 237 16.31 -10.41 -19.93
C THR A 237 15.76 -9.27 -19.05
N THR A 238 15.30 -8.22 -19.69
CA THR A 238 14.96 -6.91 -19.11
C THR A 238 14.01 -6.92 -17.91
N VAL A 239 13.07 -7.85 -17.83
CA VAL A 239 12.07 -7.89 -16.75
C VAL A 239 12.63 -8.49 -15.46
N ALA A 240 13.40 -9.57 -15.55
CA ALA A 240 13.95 -10.24 -14.37
C ALA A 240 14.96 -9.34 -13.62
N THR A 241 15.72 -8.57 -14.36
CA THR A 241 16.78 -7.68 -13.83
C THR A 241 16.22 -6.50 -13.04
N LEU A 242 15.11 -5.90 -13.50
CA LEU A 242 14.40 -4.83 -12.77
C LEU A 242 13.69 -5.33 -11.51
N VAL A 243 13.27 -6.57 -11.54
CA VAL A 243 12.43 -7.16 -10.49
C VAL A 243 13.24 -7.53 -9.26
N LEU A 244 14.49 -7.98 -9.42
CA LEU A 244 15.32 -8.39 -8.29
C LEU A 244 15.45 -7.30 -7.22
N PRO A 245 15.93 -6.08 -7.52
CA PRO A 245 16.05 -5.04 -6.49
C PRO A 245 14.71 -4.63 -5.92
N LEU A 246 13.66 -4.55 -6.75
CA LEU A 246 12.33 -4.14 -6.31
C LEU A 246 11.71 -5.15 -5.33
N LEU A 247 11.87 -6.46 -5.56
CA LEU A 247 11.36 -7.50 -4.66
C LEU A 247 12.21 -7.63 -3.39
N VAL A 248 13.53 -7.59 -3.53
CA VAL A 248 14.44 -7.68 -2.38
C VAL A 248 14.28 -6.50 -1.44
N LEU A 249 14.01 -5.31 -1.99
CA LEU A 249 13.79 -4.06 -1.24
C LEU A 249 12.30 -3.70 -1.10
N ALA A 250 11.39 -4.66 -1.34
CA ALA A 250 9.96 -4.39 -1.38
C ALA A 250 9.39 -3.90 -0.04
N ILE A 251 9.86 -4.41 1.09
CA ILE A 251 9.38 -3.98 2.41
C ILE A 251 9.73 -2.52 2.70
N PRO A 252 10.98 -2.04 2.57
CA PRO A 252 11.30 -0.63 2.69
C PRO A 252 10.52 0.28 1.74
N ILE A 253 10.37 -0.13 0.48
CA ILE A 253 9.62 0.62 -0.54
C ILE A 253 8.13 0.71 -0.16
N LEU A 254 7.53 -0.42 0.24
CA LEU A 254 6.13 -0.49 0.65
C LEU A 254 5.87 0.36 1.89
N ASP A 255 6.72 0.25 2.92
CA ASP A 255 6.56 0.99 4.17
C ASP A 255 6.60 2.51 3.93
N THR A 256 7.64 2.97 3.23
CA THR A 256 7.80 4.40 2.90
C THR A 256 6.66 4.91 2.01
N GLY A 257 6.28 4.12 0.99
CA GLY A 257 5.16 4.45 0.11
C GLY A 257 3.84 4.52 0.86
N LEU A 258 3.57 3.56 1.74
CA LEU A 258 2.36 3.52 2.58
C LEU A 258 2.26 4.76 3.46
N VAL A 259 3.33 5.09 4.19
CA VAL A 259 3.38 6.28 5.05
C VAL A 259 3.21 7.56 4.24
N ALA A 260 3.91 7.71 3.12
CA ALA A 260 3.80 8.89 2.26
C ALA A 260 2.37 9.07 1.72
N ILE A 261 1.76 8.00 1.18
CA ILE A 261 0.39 8.04 0.64
C ILE A 261 -0.61 8.37 1.74
N THR A 262 -0.52 7.71 2.90
CA THR A 262 -1.42 7.96 4.04
C THR A 262 -1.35 9.44 4.46
N ARG A 263 -0.15 10.00 4.63
CA ARG A 263 0.05 11.40 5.04
C ARG A 263 -0.45 12.40 3.99
N ILE A 264 -0.23 12.15 2.70
CA ILE A 264 -0.76 13.00 1.63
C ILE A 264 -2.30 13.01 1.66
N VAL A 265 -2.93 11.84 1.80
CA VAL A 265 -4.40 11.71 1.85
C VAL A 265 -4.98 12.41 3.08
N GLU A 266 -4.28 12.37 4.21
CA GLU A 266 -4.68 13.03 5.45
C GLU A 266 -4.29 14.52 5.52
N GLY A 267 -3.59 15.04 4.52
CA GLY A 267 -3.10 16.44 4.50
C GLY A 267 -1.98 16.71 5.52
N ARG A 268 -1.25 15.68 5.97
CA ARG A 268 -0.13 15.78 6.91
C ARG A 268 1.22 15.91 6.19
N PRO A 269 2.20 16.62 6.78
CA PRO A 269 3.54 16.72 6.22
C PRO A 269 4.22 15.35 6.13
N ILE A 270 4.81 15.01 4.96
CA ILE A 270 5.46 13.70 4.73
C ILE A 270 6.69 13.51 5.66
N HIS A 271 7.40 14.59 6.00
CA HIS A 271 8.65 14.57 6.78
C HIS A 271 8.45 14.52 8.29
N GLN A 272 7.20 14.57 8.77
CA GLN A 272 6.92 14.52 10.21
C GLN A 272 7.08 13.08 10.72
N GLY A 273 7.75 12.89 11.86
CA GLY A 273 7.82 11.60 12.56
C GLY A 273 6.41 11.10 12.94
N GLY A 274 6.23 9.79 13.04
CA GLY A 274 4.93 9.21 13.42
C GLY A 274 4.96 7.70 13.61
N LYS A 275 3.89 7.16 14.21
CA LYS A 275 3.70 5.72 14.45
C LYS A 275 2.83 5.06 13.36
N ASP A 276 2.91 5.53 12.13
CA ASP A 276 2.10 5.11 10.97
C ASP A 276 2.81 4.12 10.03
N HIS A 277 4.01 3.64 10.43
CA HIS A 277 4.78 2.63 9.73
C HIS A 277 4.16 1.22 9.82
N SER A 278 4.48 0.35 8.85
CA SER A 278 3.99 -1.04 8.79
C SER A 278 4.26 -1.82 10.08
N SER A 279 5.43 -1.66 10.66
CA SER A 279 5.83 -2.24 11.95
C SER A 279 4.91 -1.81 13.10
N HIS A 280 4.63 -0.52 13.20
CA HIS A 280 3.75 0.04 14.23
C HIS A 280 2.30 -0.41 14.06
N ARG A 281 1.81 -0.50 12.82
CA ARG A 281 0.46 -1.00 12.51
C ARG A 281 0.30 -2.46 12.93
N LEU A 282 1.31 -3.30 12.69
CA LEU A 282 1.32 -4.71 13.13
C LEU A 282 1.28 -4.85 14.65
N VAL A 283 2.00 -4.00 15.38
CA VAL A 283 1.98 -4.00 16.86
C VAL A 283 0.62 -3.53 17.39
N ARG A 284 0.02 -2.49 16.82
CA ARG A 284 -1.37 -2.10 17.14
C ARG A 284 -2.35 -3.24 16.85
N GLY A 285 -2.17 -3.98 15.77
CA GLY A 285 -2.94 -5.18 15.46
C GLY A 285 -2.72 -6.36 16.41
N GLY A 286 -1.96 -6.20 17.51
CA GLY A 286 -1.79 -7.18 18.58
C GLY A 286 -0.57 -8.07 18.51
N LEU A 287 0.38 -7.82 17.58
CA LEU A 287 1.68 -8.49 17.58
C LEU A 287 2.63 -7.85 18.61
N THR A 288 3.56 -8.66 19.13
CA THR A 288 4.69 -8.10 19.87
C THR A 288 5.69 -7.48 18.88
N GLU A 289 6.50 -6.50 19.32
CA GLU A 289 7.54 -5.87 18.49
C GLU A 289 8.43 -6.91 17.81
N HIS A 290 8.94 -7.89 18.56
CA HIS A 290 9.75 -8.99 18.02
C HIS A 290 9.01 -9.80 16.96
N SER A 291 7.72 -10.08 17.18
CA SER A 291 6.92 -10.84 16.21
C SER A 291 6.67 -10.05 14.93
N ALA A 292 6.48 -8.72 15.04
CA ALA A 292 6.34 -7.84 13.88
C ALA A 292 7.63 -7.81 13.05
N VAL A 293 8.79 -7.67 13.70
CA VAL A 293 10.12 -7.72 13.04
C VAL A 293 10.35 -9.06 12.35
N VAL A 294 10.09 -10.18 13.04
CA VAL A 294 10.24 -11.53 12.48
C VAL A 294 9.30 -11.75 11.29
N LEU A 295 8.06 -11.28 11.37
CA LEU A 295 7.11 -11.38 10.26
C LEU A 295 7.57 -10.60 9.03
N LEU A 296 7.96 -9.33 9.21
CA LEU A 296 8.46 -8.50 8.09
C LEU A 296 9.75 -9.07 7.50
N ALA A 297 10.66 -9.59 8.34
CA ALA A 297 11.87 -10.28 7.90
C ALA A 297 11.56 -11.56 7.12
N ALA A 298 10.59 -12.37 7.56
CA ALA A 298 10.14 -13.56 6.86
C ALA A 298 9.51 -13.23 5.49
N ILE A 299 8.70 -12.18 5.42
CA ILE A 299 8.13 -11.69 4.13
C ILE A 299 9.27 -11.23 3.21
N ALA A 300 10.22 -10.43 3.69
CA ALA A 300 11.37 -9.98 2.91
C ALA A 300 12.21 -11.15 2.40
N ALA A 301 12.47 -12.16 3.24
CA ALA A 301 13.17 -13.38 2.84
C ALA A 301 12.40 -14.17 1.77
N GLY A 302 11.09 -14.29 1.90
CA GLY A 302 10.23 -14.92 0.89
C GLY A 302 10.24 -14.18 -0.45
N LEU A 303 10.20 -12.85 -0.42
CA LEU A 303 10.29 -12.00 -1.61
C LEU A 303 11.67 -12.10 -2.28
N GLY A 304 12.74 -12.09 -1.49
CA GLY A 304 14.11 -12.29 -2.00
C GLY A 304 14.30 -13.68 -2.63
N ALA A 305 13.80 -14.74 -1.98
CA ALA A 305 13.83 -16.10 -2.53
C ALA A 305 13.02 -16.21 -3.83
N THR A 306 11.86 -15.58 -3.89
CA THR A 306 11.02 -15.51 -5.09
C THR A 306 11.75 -14.79 -6.22
N SER A 307 12.40 -13.67 -5.93
CA SER A 307 13.19 -12.91 -6.90
C SER A 307 14.34 -13.74 -7.47
N LEU A 308 15.10 -14.41 -6.60
CA LEU A 308 16.19 -15.28 -7.01
C LEU A 308 15.69 -16.45 -7.87
N ALA A 309 14.55 -17.06 -7.50
CA ALA A 309 13.94 -18.13 -8.30
C ALA A 309 13.58 -17.65 -9.71
N TYR A 310 13.08 -16.41 -9.87
CA TYR A 310 12.80 -15.86 -11.19
C TYR A 310 14.07 -15.61 -12.01
N SER A 311 15.16 -15.15 -11.39
CA SER A 311 16.44 -14.98 -12.04
C SER A 311 17.02 -16.33 -12.53
N VAL A 312 16.94 -17.38 -11.72
CA VAL A 312 17.43 -18.72 -12.06
C VAL A 312 16.59 -19.41 -13.14
N LEU A 313 15.25 -19.23 -13.12
CA LEU A 313 14.36 -19.88 -14.09
C LEU A 313 14.52 -19.33 -15.53
N GLY A 314 15.00 -18.11 -15.70
CA GLY A 314 15.25 -17.50 -17.02
C GLY A 314 14.05 -17.43 -17.96
N ASN A 315 12.85 -17.76 -17.48
CA ASN A 315 11.63 -17.79 -18.29
C ASN A 315 10.80 -16.53 -18.03
N TYR A 316 10.86 -15.58 -18.96
CA TYR A 316 10.19 -14.27 -18.84
C TYR A 316 8.67 -14.37 -18.57
N ARG A 317 7.98 -15.40 -19.08
CA ARG A 317 6.52 -15.58 -18.88
C ARG A 317 6.23 -15.97 -17.42
N ILE A 318 6.99 -16.90 -16.87
CA ILE A 318 6.85 -17.33 -15.47
C ILE A 318 7.24 -16.16 -14.56
N THR A 319 8.33 -15.46 -14.87
CA THR A 319 8.78 -14.27 -14.15
C THR A 319 7.69 -13.20 -14.14
N LEU A 320 7.12 -12.86 -15.30
CA LEU A 320 6.06 -11.86 -15.40
C LEU A 320 4.86 -12.22 -14.53
N VAL A 321 4.31 -13.42 -14.67
CA VAL A 321 3.15 -13.87 -13.89
C VAL A 321 3.47 -13.87 -12.40
N GLY A 322 4.64 -14.37 -12.03
CA GLY A 322 5.04 -14.43 -10.62
C GLY A 322 5.23 -13.06 -9.99
N VAL A 323 5.88 -12.13 -10.69
CA VAL A 323 6.03 -10.73 -10.26
C VAL A 323 4.68 -10.08 -10.03
N LEU A 324 3.75 -10.28 -10.93
CA LEU A 324 2.41 -9.74 -10.85
C LEU A 324 1.62 -10.31 -9.67
N VAL A 325 1.70 -11.61 -9.44
CA VAL A 325 1.10 -12.23 -8.26
C VAL A 325 1.74 -11.67 -6.98
N THR A 326 3.06 -11.56 -6.95
CA THR A 326 3.78 -10.99 -5.81
C THR A 326 3.40 -9.53 -5.56
N PHE A 327 3.30 -8.73 -6.61
CA PHE A 327 2.84 -7.33 -6.51
C PHE A 327 1.43 -7.23 -5.96
N VAL A 328 0.51 -8.07 -6.45
CA VAL A 328 -0.86 -8.15 -5.93
C VAL A 328 -0.87 -8.49 -4.44
N LEU A 329 -0.06 -9.47 -4.01
CA LEU A 329 0.06 -9.84 -2.60
C LEU A 329 0.62 -8.70 -1.75
N LEU A 330 1.59 -7.94 -2.25
CA LEU A 330 2.13 -6.76 -1.58
C LEU A 330 1.10 -5.63 -1.44
N VAL A 331 0.32 -5.35 -2.49
CA VAL A 331 -0.78 -4.37 -2.44
C VAL A 331 -1.85 -4.80 -1.43
N GLN A 332 -2.16 -6.11 -1.36
CA GLN A 332 -3.09 -6.64 -0.36
C GLN A 332 -2.54 -6.52 1.06
N PHE A 333 -1.26 -6.79 1.23
CA PHE A 333 -0.60 -6.60 2.51
C PHE A 333 -0.61 -5.13 2.94
N ALA A 334 -0.36 -4.19 2.00
CA ALA A 334 -0.49 -2.76 2.27
C ALA A 334 -1.94 -2.37 2.67
N GLY A 335 -2.94 -2.86 1.94
CA GLY A 335 -4.35 -2.66 2.28
C GLY A 335 -4.72 -3.18 3.67
N PHE A 336 -4.25 -4.38 4.00
CA PHE A 336 -4.38 -4.96 5.34
C PHE A 336 -3.79 -4.06 6.44
N LEU A 337 -2.58 -3.51 6.21
CA LEU A 337 -1.95 -2.60 7.16
C LEU A 337 -2.72 -1.29 7.36
N VAL A 338 -3.38 -0.78 6.30
CA VAL A 338 -4.26 0.42 6.41
C VAL A 338 -5.50 0.12 7.23
N ASP A 339 -6.09 -1.06 7.06
CA ASP A 339 -7.29 -1.44 7.81
C ASP A 339 -7.00 -1.63 9.30
N LEU A 340 -5.81 -2.13 9.66
CA LEU A 340 -5.39 -2.22 11.08
C LEU A 340 -5.33 -0.86 11.80
N GLU A 341 -5.12 0.23 11.06
CA GLU A 341 -5.11 1.58 11.64
C GLU A 341 -6.52 2.12 11.95
N ARG A 342 -7.55 1.61 11.24
CA ARG A 342 -8.93 2.08 11.34
C ARG A 342 -9.77 1.34 12.39
N GLU A 343 -9.30 0.19 12.88
CA GLU A 343 -10.03 -0.65 13.84
C GLU A 343 -9.82 -0.25 15.32
N ASP A 344 -9.16 0.87 15.62
CA ASP A 344 -8.88 1.32 17.01
C ASP A 344 -10.14 1.69 17.82
N ASP A 345 -11.37 1.65 17.25
CA ASP A 345 -12.62 1.98 17.94
C ASP A 345 -13.44 0.75 18.41
N GLU A 346 -13.02 -0.50 18.14
CA GLU A 346 -13.72 -1.71 18.63
C GLU A 346 -12.75 -2.72 19.27
N GLU A 347 -13.11 -3.22 20.46
CA GLU A 347 -12.34 -4.16 21.30
C GLU A 347 -11.69 -5.31 20.51
N VAL A 348 -10.36 -5.31 20.47
CA VAL A 348 -9.54 -6.36 19.84
C VAL A 348 -9.62 -7.64 20.65
N VAL A 349 -10.41 -8.60 20.20
CA VAL A 349 -10.46 -9.96 20.75
C VAL A 349 -9.16 -10.70 20.40
N ARG A 350 -8.32 -10.97 21.41
CA ARG A 350 -7.07 -11.73 21.31
C ARG A 350 -7.35 -13.18 20.88
N GLY A 351 -6.86 -13.59 19.72
CA GLY A 351 -6.79 -14.99 19.27
C GLY A 351 -7.34 -15.22 17.85
N GLY A 352 -6.51 -15.75 16.96
CA GLY A 352 -6.92 -16.18 15.60
C GLY A 352 -7.22 -15.07 14.58
N TRP A 353 -6.88 -13.84 14.89
CA TRP A 353 -7.19 -12.64 14.11
C TRP A 353 -6.65 -12.68 12.67
N MET A 354 -5.44 -13.23 12.44
CA MET A 354 -4.83 -13.30 11.11
C MET A 354 -5.70 -14.08 10.09
N LEU A 355 -6.19 -15.27 10.47
CA LEU A 355 -7.08 -16.08 9.63
C LEU A 355 -8.43 -15.40 9.41
N ARG A 356 -8.97 -14.76 10.47
CA ARG A 356 -10.25 -14.03 10.39
C ARG A 356 -10.13 -12.82 9.48
N THR A 357 -9.03 -12.08 9.55
CA THR A 357 -8.76 -10.90 8.70
C THR A 357 -8.57 -11.30 7.23
N ILE A 358 -7.84 -12.39 6.93
CA ILE A 358 -7.72 -12.92 5.57
C ILE A 358 -9.11 -13.32 5.02
N VAL A 359 -9.95 -13.95 5.83
CA VAL A 359 -11.31 -14.35 5.42
C VAL A 359 -12.22 -13.13 5.20
N LEU A 360 -12.10 -12.09 6.02
CA LEU A 360 -12.84 -10.84 5.87
C LEU A 360 -12.43 -10.06 4.62
N HIS A 361 -11.13 -10.08 4.27
CA HIS A 361 -10.58 -9.36 3.12
C HIS A 361 -10.53 -10.16 1.82
N ARG A 362 -11.01 -11.45 1.82
CA ARG A 362 -11.04 -12.31 0.60
C ARG A 362 -11.68 -11.64 -0.60
N ARG A 363 -12.65 -10.74 -0.38
CA ARG A 363 -13.34 -10.01 -1.44
C ARG A 363 -12.41 -8.98 -2.10
N ARG A 364 -11.65 -8.20 -1.34
CA ARG A 364 -10.67 -7.25 -1.86
C ARG A 364 -9.54 -7.96 -2.60
N LEU A 365 -9.06 -9.12 -2.07
CA LEU A 365 -8.11 -9.99 -2.77
C LEU A 365 -8.63 -10.38 -4.15
N LEU A 366 -9.90 -10.81 -4.22
CA LEU A 366 -10.52 -11.18 -5.48
C LEU A 366 -10.64 -10.00 -6.43
N GLU A 367 -11.04 -8.82 -5.94
CA GLU A 367 -11.15 -7.59 -6.75
C GLU A 367 -9.82 -7.22 -7.38
N VAL A 368 -8.72 -7.22 -6.61
CA VAL A 368 -7.38 -6.91 -7.11
C VAL A 368 -6.89 -7.96 -8.11
N LEU A 369 -7.14 -9.26 -7.86
CA LEU A 369 -6.82 -10.32 -8.82
C LEU A 369 -7.60 -10.19 -10.12
N VAL A 370 -8.89 -9.87 -10.03
CA VAL A 370 -9.74 -9.64 -11.21
C VAL A 370 -9.24 -8.43 -12.00
N ASP A 371 -8.94 -7.31 -11.32
CA ASP A 371 -8.39 -6.12 -11.96
C ASP A 371 -7.06 -6.43 -12.66
N PHE A 372 -6.19 -7.23 -12.03
CA PHE A 372 -4.95 -7.69 -12.64
C PHE A 372 -5.20 -8.40 -14.00
N VAL A 373 -6.11 -9.36 -13.99
CA VAL A 373 -6.46 -10.11 -15.21
C VAL A 373 -7.07 -9.17 -16.25
N LEU A 374 -7.97 -8.27 -15.84
CA LEU A 374 -8.67 -7.37 -16.75
C LEU A 374 -7.72 -6.32 -17.37
N ILE A 375 -6.80 -5.73 -16.59
CA ILE A 375 -5.80 -4.78 -17.08
C ILE A 375 -4.83 -5.48 -18.04
N SER A 376 -4.29 -6.65 -17.66
CA SER A 376 -3.39 -7.41 -18.51
C SER A 376 -4.06 -7.84 -19.80
N LEU A 377 -5.32 -8.26 -19.72
CA LEU A 377 -6.12 -8.67 -20.88
C LEU A 377 -6.41 -7.49 -21.80
N ALA A 378 -6.75 -6.31 -21.25
CA ALA A 378 -7.01 -5.10 -22.02
C ALA A 378 -5.78 -4.70 -22.85
N PHE A 379 -4.60 -4.64 -22.24
CA PHE A 379 -3.37 -4.30 -22.94
C PHE A 379 -2.98 -5.36 -23.97
N THR A 380 -3.11 -6.64 -23.61
CA THR A 380 -2.83 -7.75 -24.55
C THR A 380 -3.76 -7.72 -25.77
N ILE A 381 -5.06 -7.50 -25.57
CA ILE A 381 -6.02 -7.37 -26.67
C ILE A 381 -5.66 -6.16 -27.55
N SER A 382 -5.34 -5.02 -26.95
CA SER A 382 -4.96 -3.80 -27.67
C SER A 382 -3.71 -4.02 -28.54
N TYR A 383 -2.71 -4.72 -27.98
CA TYR A 383 -1.52 -5.12 -28.69
C TYR A 383 -1.83 -6.04 -29.87
N LEU A 384 -2.59 -7.13 -29.66
CA LEU A 384 -2.93 -8.12 -30.69
C LEU A 384 -3.81 -7.55 -31.81
N LEU A 385 -4.61 -6.53 -31.53
CA LEU A 385 -5.47 -5.89 -32.54
C LEU A 385 -4.69 -4.94 -33.45
N LEU A 386 -3.63 -4.29 -32.95
CA LEU A 386 -2.92 -3.26 -33.68
C LEU A 386 -1.55 -3.71 -34.22
N VAL A 387 -0.96 -4.75 -33.62
CA VAL A 387 0.30 -5.33 -34.06
C VAL A 387 0.02 -6.58 -34.91
N LYS A 388 0.61 -6.65 -36.09
CA LYS A 388 0.41 -7.77 -37.02
C LYS A 388 1.09 -9.06 -36.50
N GLY A 389 0.31 -10.11 -36.36
CA GLY A 389 0.80 -11.41 -35.90
C GLY A 389 1.28 -11.37 -34.44
N THR A 390 2.45 -11.94 -34.16
CA THR A 390 3.07 -11.89 -32.81
C THR A 390 3.97 -10.69 -32.59
N GLY A 391 4.07 -9.81 -33.59
CA GLY A 391 4.95 -8.65 -33.57
C GLY A 391 6.44 -8.97 -33.84
N THR A 392 7.21 -7.94 -34.14
CA THR A 392 8.66 -7.99 -34.25
C THR A 392 9.31 -8.24 -32.88
N PRO A 393 10.59 -8.66 -32.79
CA PRO A 393 11.29 -8.76 -31.51
C PRO A 393 11.27 -7.44 -30.73
N TYR A 394 11.37 -6.30 -31.42
CA TYR A 394 11.30 -4.98 -30.82
C TYR A 394 9.91 -4.66 -30.24
N GLU A 395 8.82 -4.90 -30.97
CA GLU A 395 7.46 -4.68 -30.48
C GLU A 395 7.14 -5.56 -29.26
N ARG A 396 7.65 -6.80 -29.23
CA ARG A 396 7.54 -7.67 -28.04
C ARG A 396 8.33 -7.14 -26.86
N HIS A 397 9.50 -6.53 -27.09
CA HIS A 397 10.28 -5.87 -26.04
C HIS A 397 9.49 -4.69 -25.44
N VAL A 398 8.97 -3.79 -26.31
CA VAL A 398 8.13 -2.67 -25.85
C VAL A 398 6.92 -3.15 -25.06
N PHE A 399 6.22 -4.20 -25.52
CA PHE A 399 5.11 -4.82 -24.79
C PHE A 399 5.54 -5.30 -23.40
N GLY A 400 6.70 -5.98 -23.32
CA GLY A 400 7.25 -6.52 -22.06
C GLY A 400 7.60 -5.43 -21.04
N VAL A 401 8.04 -4.25 -21.50
CA VAL A 401 8.33 -3.09 -20.62
C VAL A 401 7.05 -2.33 -20.26
N ALA A 402 6.14 -2.15 -21.22
CA ALA A 402 4.93 -1.36 -21.04
C ALA A 402 3.92 -2.01 -20.07
N LEU A 403 3.70 -3.33 -20.15
CA LEU A 403 2.70 -4.02 -19.33
C LEU A 403 2.96 -3.87 -17.83
N PRO A 404 4.18 -4.10 -17.28
CA PRO A 404 4.47 -3.85 -15.86
C PRO A 404 4.26 -2.39 -15.46
N LEU A 405 4.68 -1.43 -16.30
CA LEU A 405 4.53 0.00 -16.02
C LEU A 405 3.04 0.40 -15.98
N ILE A 406 2.23 -0.09 -16.91
CA ILE A 406 0.78 0.12 -16.93
C ILE A 406 0.15 -0.46 -15.65
N LEU A 407 0.53 -1.65 -15.24
CA LEU A 407 0.02 -2.27 -14.02
C LEU A 407 0.36 -1.43 -12.78
N ILE A 408 1.64 -1.07 -12.62
CA ILE A 408 2.09 -0.28 -11.46
C ILE A 408 1.38 1.07 -11.41
N THR A 409 1.39 1.84 -12.51
CA THR A 409 0.77 3.16 -12.56
C THR A 409 -0.74 3.10 -12.34
N ARG A 410 -1.39 2.06 -12.88
CA ARG A 410 -2.84 1.84 -12.74
C ARG A 410 -3.24 1.49 -11.31
N TYR A 411 -2.52 0.57 -10.68
CA TYR A 411 -2.77 0.24 -9.28
C TYR A 411 -2.52 1.43 -8.35
N LEU A 412 -1.44 2.20 -8.56
CA LEU A 412 -1.18 3.41 -7.81
C LEU A 412 -2.32 4.42 -7.95
N ALA A 413 -2.79 4.67 -9.18
CA ALA A 413 -3.91 5.56 -9.43
C ALA A 413 -5.20 5.06 -8.75
N PHE A 414 -5.50 3.77 -8.82
CA PHE A 414 -6.69 3.18 -8.19
C PHE A 414 -6.64 3.24 -6.66
N ILE A 415 -5.45 3.05 -6.05
CA ILE A 415 -5.25 3.19 -4.60
C ILE A 415 -5.46 4.65 -4.18
N VAL A 416 -4.80 5.61 -4.86
CA VAL A 416 -4.91 7.04 -4.56
C VAL A 416 -6.35 7.55 -4.70
N LEU A 417 -7.08 7.08 -5.71
CA LEU A 417 -8.49 7.44 -5.93
C LEU A 417 -9.47 6.66 -5.06
N GLY A 418 -8.99 5.76 -4.19
CA GLY A 418 -9.81 5.01 -3.25
C GLY A 418 -10.75 3.98 -3.88
N LEU A 419 -10.45 3.47 -5.09
CA LEU A 419 -11.30 2.51 -5.79
C LEU A 419 -11.49 1.19 -5.02
N TYR A 420 -10.53 0.82 -4.17
CA TYR A 420 -10.60 -0.38 -3.32
C TYR A 420 -11.27 -0.14 -1.96
N GLN A 421 -11.66 1.09 -1.64
CA GLN A 421 -12.32 1.43 -0.36
C GLN A 421 -13.84 1.51 -0.50
N GLY A 422 -14.36 1.58 -1.73
CA GLY A 422 -15.78 1.76 -2.03
C GLY A 422 -16.61 0.47 -1.87
N ILE A 423 -17.87 0.63 -1.48
CA ILE A 423 -18.87 -0.46 -1.53
C ILE A 423 -19.57 -0.37 -2.89
N TRP A 424 -19.14 -1.16 -3.85
CA TRP A 424 -19.60 -1.11 -5.25
C TRP A 424 -21.12 -1.34 -5.43
N ARG A 425 -21.76 -1.97 -4.46
CA ARG A 425 -23.23 -2.12 -4.43
C ARG A 425 -23.96 -0.79 -4.54
N TYR A 426 -23.37 0.29 -4.04
CA TYR A 426 -23.92 1.64 -4.06
C TYR A 426 -23.23 2.56 -5.08
N ALA A 427 -22.36 2.03 -5.95
CA ALA A 427 -21.60 2.82 -6.91
C ALA A 427 -22.51 3.69 -7.79
N GLY A 428 -22.09 4.92 -7.99
CA GLY A 428 -22.80 5.92 -8.77
C GLY A 428 -21.94 6.58 -9.86
N SER A 429 -22.31 7.79 -10.26
CA SER A 429 -21.57 8.56 -11.27
C SER A 429 -20.20 9.02 -10.79
N ARG A 430 -20.02 9.21 -9.48
CA ARG A 430 -18.74 9.63 -8.88
C ARG A 430 -17.70 8.52 -9.00
N GLU A 431 -18.09 7.30 -8.69
CA GLU A 431 -17.23 6.12 -8.80
C GLU A 431 -16.86 5.83 -10.26
N ALA A 432 -17.83 6.00 -11.19
CA ALA A 432 -17.56 5.90 -12.62
C ALA A 432 -16.53 6.96 -13.08
N ALA A 433 -16.65 8.21 -12.61
CA ALA A 433 -15.70 9.25 -12.92
C ALA A 433 -14.30 8.92 -12.36
N SER A 434 -14.20 8.35 -11.15
CA SER A 434 -12.92 7.92 -10.56
C SER A 434 -12.23 6.84 -11.40
N ILE A 435 -12.98 5.89 -11.98
CA ILE A 435 -12.42 4.89 -12.89
C ILE A 435 -11.86 5.57 -14.15
N VAL A 436 -12.64 6.46 -14.78
CA VAL A 436 -12.20 7.17 -15.99
C VAL A 436 -10.93 7.98 -15.72
N VAL A 437 -10.91 8.77 -14.65
CA VAL A 437 -9.75 9.57 -14.26
C VAL A 437 -8.54 8.67 -13.96
N GLY A 438 -8.74 7.61 -13.17
CA GLY A 438 -7.69 6.68 -12.78
C GLY A 438 -7.04 6.00 -13.97
N VAL A 439 -7.85 5.50 -14.91
CA VAL A 439 -7.34 4.87 -16.14
C VAL A 439 -6.64 5.89 -17.02
N THR A 440 -7.23 7.06 -17.25
CA THR A 440 -6.64 8.08 -18.14
C THR A 440 -5.31 8.60 -17.60
N VAL A 441 -5.24 8.93 -16.31
CA VAL A 441 -4.01 9.46 -15.69
C VAL A 441 -2.92 8.40 -15.67
N SER A 442 -3.24 7.18 -15.23
CA SER A 442 -2.26 6.09 -15.19
C SER A 442 -1.72 5.74 -16.57
N GLU A 443 -2.58 5.75 -17.59
CA GLU A 443 -2.17 5.49 -18.97
C GLU A 443 -1.24 6.58 -19.51
N ALA A 444 -1.58 7.84 -19.29
CA ALA A 444 -0.74 8.96 -19.69
C ALA A 444 0.66 8.89 -19.04
N VAL A 445 0.72 8.54 -17.75
CA VAL A 445 1.98 8.36 -17.02
C VAL A 445 2.76 7.16 -17.58
N ALA A 446 2.11 6.00 -17.76
CA ALA A 446 2.76 4.81 -18.30
C ALA A 446 3.29 5.06 -19.71
N PHE A 447 2.50 5.66 -20.59
CA PHE A 447 2.91 6.04 -21.93
C PHE A 447 4.12 6.99 -21.91
N GLY A 448 4.09 8.02 -21.06
CA GLY A 448 5.21 8.96 -20.90
C GLY A 448 6.49 8.27 -20.45
N LEU A 449 6.42 7.35 -19.48
CA LEU A 449 7.56 6.57 -18.98
C LEU A 449 8.11 5.63 -20.06
N VAL A 450 7.23 4.93 -20.79
CA VAL A 450 7.66 4.06 -21.91
C VAL A 450 8.29 4.88 -23.03
N ALA A 451 7.68 6.00 -23.42
CA ALA A 451 8.20 6.87 -24.48
C ALA A 451 9.55 7.51 -24.12
N ALA A 452 9.78 7.78 -22.81
CA ALA A 452 11.04 8.34 -22.34
C ALA A 452 12.14 7.28 -22.16
N GLY A 453 11.78 6.05 -21.77
CA GLY A 453 12.72 4.97 -21.49
C GLY A 453 13.06 4.08 -22.68
N VAL A 454 12.13 3.95 -23.63
CA VAL A 454 12.28 3.11 -24.82
C VAL A 454 11.91 3.94 -26.03
N HIS A 455 12.75 3.96 -27.07
CA HIS A 455 12.37 4.57 -28.35
C HIS A 455 11.16 3.81 -28.90
N LEU A 456 10.00 4.46 -29.02
CA LEU A 456 8.78 3.79 -29.50
C LEU A 456 8.91 3.28 -30.94
N GLY A 457 9.82 3.90 -31.76
CA GLY A 457 10.08 3.48 -33.14
C GLY A 457 8.77 3.29 -33.93
N ASP A 458 8.60 2.11 -34.51
CA ASP A 458 7.41 1.71 -35.26
C ASP A 458 6.29 1.13 -34.35
N PHE A 459 6.46 1.12 -33.01
CA PHE A 459 5.42 0.62 -32.11
C PHE A 459 4.18 1.53 -32.14
N PRO A 460 2.99 1.00 -32.43
CA PRO A 460 1.80 1.83 -32.57
C PRO A 460 1.37 2.47 -31.24
N ALA A 461 1.57 3.77 -31.07
CA ALA A 461 1.11 4.50 -29.87
C ALA A 461 -0.40 4.34 -29.62
N ALA A 462 -1.19 4.04 -30.66
CA ALA A 462 -2.62 3.74 -30.55
C ALA A 462 -2.92 2.54 -29.65
N VAL A 463 -1.96 1.65 -29.38
CA VAL A 463 -2.11 0.52 -28.43
C VAL A 463 -2.46 1.03 -27.04
N PHE A 464 -1.80 2.09 -26.58
CA PHE A 464 -2.06 2.70 -25.27
C PHE A 464 -3.46 3.34 -25.19
N LEU A 465 -3.87 4.04 -26.27
CA LEU A 465 -5.22 4.62 -26.31
C LEU A 465 -6.30 3.54 -26.29
N LEU A 466 -6.10 2.46 -27.06
CA LEU A 466 -7.04 1.35 -27.12
C LEU A 466 -7.09 0.58 -25.79
N ASP A 467 -5.93 0.39 -25.12
CA ASP A 467 -5.87 -0.18 -23.77
C ASP A 467 -6.70 0.63 -22.78
N ALA A 468 -6.52 1.94 -22.75
CA ALA A 468 -7.32 2.81 -21.86
C ALA A 468 -8.82 2.60 -22.06
N LEU A 469 -9.29 2.57 -23.32
CA LEU A 469 -10.70 2.38 -23.64
C LEU A 469 -11.22 0.99 -23.22
N ILE A 470 -10.50 -0.07 -23.57
CA ILE A 470 -10.89 -1.45 -23.21
C ILE A 470 -10.83 -1.64 -21.69
N CYS A 471 -9.80 -1.12 -21.03
CA CYS A 471 -9.66 -1.20 -19.60
C CYS A 471 -10.79 -0.47 -18.85
N MET A 472 -11.20 0.74 -19.31
CA MET A 472 -12.36 1.45 -18.73
C MET A 472 -13.64 0.59 -18.81
N VAL A 473 -13.84 -0.08 -19.94
CA VAL A 473 -15.00 -0.96 -20.12
C VAL A 473 -14.90 -2.18 -19.19
N PHE A 474 -13.76 -2.83 -19.12
CA PHE A 474 -13.56 -4.04 -18.32
C PHE A 474 -13.68 -3.75 -16.81
N ILE A 475 -12.97 -2.75 -16.31
CA ILE A 475 -13.04 -2.34 -14.91
C ILE A 475 -14.43 -1.81 -14.58
N GLY A 476 -15.01 -0.97 -15.44
CA GLY A 476 -16.38 -0.50 -15.28
C GLY A 476 -17.37 -1.67 -15.20
N ALA A 477 -17.32 -2.60 -16.17
CA ALA A 477 -18.20 -3.77 -16.18
C ALA A 477 -18.03 -4.62 -14.90
N SER A 478 -16.81 -4.90 -14.45
CA SER A 478 -16.56 -5.69 -13.23
C SER A 478 -17.17 -5.01 -11.99
N ARG A 479 -17.02 -3.70 -11.85
CA ARG A 479 -17.54 -2.93 -10.71
C ARG A 479 -19.06 -2.79 -10.74
N PHE A 480 -19.65 -2.51 -11.91
CA PHE A 480 -21.10 -2.36 -12.03
C PHE A 480 -21.85 -3.70 -12.13
N ALA A 481 -21.17 -4.80 -12.51
CA ALA A 481 -21.77 -6.14 -12.51
C ALA A 481 -22.29 -6.52 -11.12
N GLU A 482 -21.54 -6.22 -10.05
CA GLU A 482 -21.97 -6.50 -8.69
C GLU A 482 -23.27 -5.76 -8.34
N ARG A 483 -23.37 -4.48 -8.71
CA ARG A 483 -24.59 -3.70 -8.57
C ARG A 483 -25.75 -4.28 -9.37
N ALA A 484 -25.49 -4.73 -10.60
CA ALA A 484 -26.50 -5.34 -11.46
C ALA A 484 -27.00 -6.68 -10.88
N ILE A 485 -26.09 -7.54 -10.41
CA ILE A 485 -26.41 -8.83 -9.77
C ILE A 485 -27.20 -8.58 -8.47
N TYR A 486 -26.77 -7.63 -7.65
CA TYR A 486 -27.50 -7.31 -6.42
C TYR A 486 -28.92 -6.85 -6.72
N ARG A 487 -29.11 -5.93 -7.69
CA ARG A 487 -30.43 -5.46 -8.12
C ARG A 487 -31.28 -6.59 -8.71
N ALA A 488 -30.70 -7.46 -9.51
CA ALA A 488 -31.41 -8.61 -10.05
C ALA A 488 -31.90 -9.55 -8.96
N ARG A 489 -31.04 -9.82 -7.94
CA ARG A 489 -31.41 -10.66 -6.78
C ARG A 489 -32.51 -10.03 -5.92
N THR A 490 -32.42 -8.71 -5.63
CA THR A 490 -33.47 -8.00 -4.88
C THR A 490 -34.77 -7.98 -5.66
N THR A 491 -34.75 -7.75 -6.99
CA THR A 491 -35.96 -7.78 -7.83
C THR A 491 -36.61 -9.17 -7.87
N LEU A 492 -35.82 -10.24 -7.82
CA LEU A 492 -36.34 -11.61 -7.74
C LEU A 492 -36.91 -11.92 -6.35
N ALA A 493 -36.25 -11.48 -5.28
CA ALA A 493 -36.75 -11.62 -3.91
C ALA A 493 -38.02 -10.78 -3.69
N ASP A 494 -38.13 -9.61 -4.28
CA ASP A 494 -39.33 -8.74 -4.23
C ASP A 494 -40.56 -9.38 -4.88
N ARG A 495 -40.37 -10.30 -5.83
CA ARG A 495 -41.51 -11.03 -6.44
C ARG A 495 -42.18 -12.00 -5.47
N ALA A 496 -41.44 -12.56 -4.54
CA ALA A 496 -41.90 -13.49 -3.51
C ALA A 496 -42.02 -12.82 -2.12
N GLY A 497 -41.75 -11.50 -2.04
CA GLY A 497 -41.71 -10.78 -0.77
C GLY A 497 -43.10 -10.45 -0.22
N ARG A 498 -43.15 -10.21 1.10
CA ARG A 498 -44.33 -9.78 1.86
C ARG A 498 -44.86 -8.44 1.32
N ARG A 499 -46.09 -8.42 0.90
CA ARG A 499 -46.75 -7.27 0.27
C ARG A 499 -47.14 -6.25 1.32
N THR A 500 -46.50 -5.08 1.32
CA THR A 500 -46.71 -4.04 2.33
C THR A 500 -47.36 -2.81 1.70
N LEU A 501 -48.49 -2.37 2.25
CA LEU A 501 -49.17 -1.11 1.94
C LEU A 501 -48.81 -0.06 2.99
N VAL A 502 -48.40 1.14 2.55
CA VAL A 502 -47.97 2.22 3.46
C VAL A 502 -49.02 3.33 3.50
N VAL A 503 -49.54 3.62 4.71
CA VAL A 503 -50.45 4.73 4.96
C VAL A 503 -49.64 5.94 5.40
N GLY A 504 -49.70 7.00 4.61
CA GLY A 504 -48.91 8.23 4.70
C GLY A 504 -47.79 8.26 3.64
N ALA A 505 -47.92 9.12 2.64
CA ALA A 505 -46.91 9.34 1.59
C ALA A 505 -46.08 10.61 1.85
N GLY A 506 -46.10 11.13 3.07
CA GLY A 506 -45.31 12.24 3.57
C GLY A 506 -43.82 11.86 3.70
N ARG A 507 -43.02 12.68 4.40
CA ARG A 507 -41.57 12.47 4.57
C ARG A 507 -41.27 11.12 5.20
N SER A 508 -41.97 10.76 6.29
CA SER A 508 -41.78 9.49 7.03
C SER A 508 -42.10 8.28 6.16
N GLY A 509 -43.26 8.28 5.45
CA GLY A 509 -43.62 7.16 4.58
C GLY A 509 -42.66 6.97 3.41
N ARG A 510 -42.19 8.04 2.78
CA ARG A 510 -41.20 7.98 1.71
C ARG A 510 -39.86 7.42 2.20
N SER A 511 -39.45 7.81 3.41
CA SER A 511 -38.23 7.28 4.03
C SER A 511 -38.37 5.79 4.35
N LEU A 512 -39.52 5.37 4.92
CA LEU A 512 -39.82 3.97 5.21
C LEU A 512 -39.83 3.12 3.93
N VAL A 513 -40.40 3.60 2.84
CA VAL A 513 -40.41 2.88 1.57
C VAL A 513 -39.00 2.71 0.99
N ARG A 514 -38.09 3.68 1.19
CA ARG A 514 -36.69 3.54 0.80
C ARG A 514 -36.01 2.42 1.60
N GLU A 515 -36.26 2.38 2.91
CA GLU A 515 -35.70 1.37 3.81
C GLU A 515 -36.26 -0.03 3.51
N LEU A 516 -37.58 -0.15 3.35
CA LEU A 516 -38.22 -1.44 3.00
C LEU A 516 -37.71 -2.01 1.66
N ARG A 517 -37.34 -1.15 0.71
CA ARG A 517 -36.75 -1.58 -0.58
C ARG A 517 -35.33 -2.13 -0.44
N GLU A 518 -34.64 -1.76 0.62
CA GLU A 518 -33.32 -2.30 0.93
C GLU A 518 -33.41 -3.57 1.81
N THR A 519 -34.60 -3.85 2.35
CA THR A 519 -34.85 -5.03 3.19
C THR A 519 -35.29 -6.22 2.32
N PRO A 520 -34.50 -7.29 2.24
CA PRO A 520 -34.88 -8.48 1.47
C PRO A 520 -36.18 -9.09 1.98
N GLY A 521 -37.08 -9.42 1.07
CA GLY A 521 -38.34 -10.08 1.41
C GLY A 521 -39.52 -9.14 1.71
N GLU A 522 -39.35 -7.81 1.59
CA GLU A 522 -40.43 -6.81 1.70
C GLU A 522 -40.76 -6.20 0.33
N LYS A 523 -42.03 -6.18 -0.04
CA LYS A 523 -42.52 -5.61 -1.30
C LYS A 523 -43.55 -4.53 -1.03
N VAL A 524 -43.19 -3.27 -1.21
CA VAL A 524 -44.14 -2.17 -1.11
C VAL A 524 -45.05 -2.17 -2.32
N VAL A 525 -46.35 -2.40 -2.11
CA VAL A 525 -47.37 -2.51 -3.18
C VAL A 525 -48.12 -1.20 -3.43
N GLY A 526 -48.13 -0.26 -2.48
CA GLY A 526 -48.83 1.01 -2.65
C GLY A 526 -48.69 1.97 -1.49
N PHE A 527 -49.12 3.22 -1.75
CA PHE A 527 -49.35 4.23 -0.73
C PHE A 527 -50.85 4.58 -0.64
N VAL A 528 -51.25 5.01 0.55
CA VAL A 528 -52.52 5.70 0.81
C VAL A 528 -52.21 7.02 1.50
N ASP A 529 -52.69 8.12 0.98
CA ASP A 529 -52.45 9.48 1.54
C ASP A 529 -53.63 10.40 1.25
N ASP A 530 -53.98 11.26 2.22
CA ASP A 530 -55.11 12.13 2.10
C ASP A 530 -54.86 13.38 1.25
N ASP A 531 -53.62 13.66 0.83
CA ASP A 531 -53.32 14.76 -0.10
C ASP A 531 -53.85 14.42 -1.51
N PRO A 532 -54.88 15.14 -2.00
CA PRO A 532 -55.45 14.87 -3.31
C PRO A 532 -54.47 15.04 -4.46
N ARG A 533 -53.38 15.81 -4.24
CA ARG A 533 -52.35 16.05 -5.27
C ARG A 533 -51.53 14.80 -5.54
N LEU A 534 -51.51 13.86 -4.61
CA LEU A 534 -50.76 12.58 -4.73
C LEU A 534 -51.61 11.48 -5.31
N HIS A 535 -52.94 11.58 -5.32
CA HIS A 535 -53.83 10.52 -5.77
C HIS A 535 -53.58 10.18 -7.24
N ARG A 536 -53.63 8.88 -7.56
CA ARG A 536 -53.36 8.29 -8.89
C ARG A 536 -51.99 8.60 -9.47
N ARG A 537 -51.06 9.10 -8.65
CA ARG A 537 -49.66 9.28 -9.06
C ARG A 537 -48.78 8.14 -8.58
N ARG A 538 -47.62 7.99 -9.20
CA ARG A 538 -46.56 7.10 -8.71
C ARG A 538 -45.53 7.90 -7.93
N LEU A 539 -45.33 7.52 -6.68
CA LEU A 539 -44.32 8.07 -5.80
C LEU A 539 -43.28 7.03 -5.51
N LEU A 540 -42.01 7.33 -5.76
CA LEU A 540 -40.94 6.31 -5.71
C LEU A 540 -41.26 5.05 -6.54
N GLY A 541 -41.95 5.18 -7.70
CA GLY A 541 -42.34 4.07 -8.56
C GLY A 541 -43.51 3.20 -8.04
N VAL A 542 -44.13 3.58 -6.90
CA VAL A 542 -45.27 2.88 -6.28
C VAL A 542 -46.52 3.74 -6.42
N SER A 543 -47.66 3.13 -6.69
CA SER A 543 -48.92 3.84 -6.89
C SER A 543 -49.51 4.34 -5.58
N VAL A 544 -50.10 5.55 -5.60
CA VAL A 544 -50.93 6.09 -4.53
C VAL A 544 -52.38 5.78 -4.86
N TYR A 545 -53.02 4.94 -4.07
CA TYR A 545 -54.38 4.43 -4.37
C TYR A 545 -55.51 5.42 -4.04
N GLY A 546 -55.27 6.35 -3.11
CA GLY A 546 -56.28 7.35 -2.69
C GLY A 546 -56.05 7.76 -1.25
N GLY A 547 -57.06 8.37 -0.61
CA GLY A 547 -57.05 8.79 0.78
C GLY A 547 -57.35 7.67 1.79
N THR A 548 -57.21 7.97 3.08
CA THR A 548 -57.53 7.02 4.17
C THR A 548 -59.00 6.56 4.15
N ARG A 549 -59.91 7.36 3.58
CA ARG A 549 -61.32 6.95 3.38
C ARG A 549 -61.51 5.86 2.33
N ASP A 550 -60.54 5.70 1.43
CA ASP A 550 -60.55 4.69 0.39
C ASP A 550 -59.67 3.48 0.74
N LEU A 551 -59.24 3.34 2.01
CA LEU A 551 -58.29 2.35 2.46
C LEU A 551 -58.79 0.91 2.19
N GLU A 552 -60.05 0.60 2.39
CA GLU A 552 -60.62 -0.73 2.10
C GLU A 552 -60.50 -1.07 0.61
N ARG A 553 -60.76 -0.11 -0.30
CA ARG A 553 -60.61 -0.27 -1.74
C ARG A 553 -59.11 -0.43 -2.10
N ALA A 554 -58.22 0.30 -1.43
CA ALA A 554 -56.80 0.20 -1.63
C ALA A 554 -56.26 -1.18 -1.19
N ILE A 555 -56.74 -1.72 -0.07
CA ILE A 555 -56.41 -3.05 0.41
C ILE A 555 -56.92 -4.11 -0.59
N ALA A 556 -58.16 -4.01 -1.05
CA ALA A 556 -58.73 -4.96 -2.03
C ALA A 556 -57.96 -4.92 -3.35
N ALA A 557 -57.53 -3.76 -3.83
CA ALA A 557 -56.76 -3.59 -5.07
C ALA A 557 -55.31 -4.02 -4.94
N ALA A 558 -54.67 -3.69 -3.82
CA ALA A 558 -53.25 -3.95 -3.58
C ALA A 558 -52.96 -5.33 -3.00
N GLN A 559 -53.96 -5.98 -2.37
CA GLN A 559 -53.84 -7.25 -1.63
C GLN A 559 -52.56 -7.35 -0.79
N PRO A 560 -52.40 -6.45 0.20
CA PRO A 560 -51.21 -6.45 1.04
C PRO A 560 -51.31 -7.51 2.14
N ASP A 561 -50.16 -8.10 2.52
CA ASP A 561 -50.03 -8.98 3.66
C ASP A 561 -49.90 -8.18 4.99
N THR A 562 -49.58 -6.87 4.90
CA THR A 562 -49.51 -5.98 6.07
C THR A 562 -49.68 -4.52 5.65
N VAL A 563 -50.26 -3.73 6.58
CA VAL A 563 -50.40 -2.29 6.46
C VAL A 563 -49.48 -1.59 7.45
N LEU A 564 -48.62 -0.68 7.00
CA LEU A 564 -47.77 0.12 7.87
C LEU A 564 -48.26 1.58 7.87
N VAL A 565 -48.56 2.09 9.04
CA VAL A 565 -49.06 3.45 9.23
C VAL A 565 -47.94 4.34 9.73
N THR A 566 -47.64 5.39 8.94
CA THR A 566 -46.54 6.34 9.17
C THR A 566 -47.01 7.77 9.45
N ILE A 567 -48.22 7.91 9.97
CA ILE A 567 -48.84 9.23 10.27
C ILE A 567 -48.70 9.50 11.77
N PRO A 568 -47.64 10.17 12.28
CA PRO A 568 -47.33 10.26 13.71
C PRO A 568 -48.36 11.11 14.49
N ASN A 569 -49.02 12.07 13.85
CA ASN A 569 -49.89 13.03 14.51
C ASN A 569 -51.33 12.98 13.94
N ALA A 570 -51.82 11.81 13.54
CA ALA A 570 -53.20 11.67 13.10
C ALA A 570 -54.17 11.73 14.27
N PRO A 571 -55.34 12.36 14.15
CA PRO A 571 -56.40 12.33 15.15
C PRO A 571 -56.83 10.90 15.48
N ALA A 572 -57.22 10.63 16.73
CA ALA A 572 -57.56 9.30 17.20
C ALA A 572 -58.68 8.62 16.38
N ASP A 573 -59.71 9.41 16.00
CA ASP A 573 -60.82 8.95 15.17
C ASP A 573 -60.36 8.44 13.79
N ARG A 574 -59.29 9.04 13.23
CA ARG A 574 -58.71 8.61 11.97
C ARG A 574 -57.91 7.33 12.13
N LEU A 575 -57.13 7.21 13.22
CA LEU A 575 -56.38 6.00 13.51
C LEU A 575 -57.34 4.82 13.74
N ASP A 576 -58.43 5.05 14.46
CA ASP A 576 -59.48 4.04 14.67
C ASP A 576 -60.14 3.61 13.36
N ALA A 577 -60.37 4.55 12.43
CA ALA A 577 -60.91 4.23 11.12
C ALA A 577 -59.94 3.35 10.27
N ILE A 578 -58.63 3.65 10.33
CA ILE A 578 -57.60 2.83 9.67
C ILE A 578 -57.57 1.43 10.24
N VAL A 579 -57.58 1.30 11.56
CA VAL A 579 -57.56 0.00 12.25
C VAL A 579 -58.80 -0.81 11.85
N ARG A 580 -59.99 -0.22 11.93
CA ARG A 580 -61.25 -0.89 11.54
C ARG A 580 -61.25 -1.35 10.07
N ALA A 581 -60.70 -0.53 9.15
CA ALA A 581 -60.58 -0.93 7.75
C ALA A 581 -59.63 -2.13 7.57
N CYS A 582 -58.54 -2.17 8.33
CA CYS A 582 -57.62 -3.31 8.31
C CYS A 582 -58.21 -4.57 8.95
N GLU A 583 -58.92 -4.42 10.06
CA GLU A 583 -59.65 -5.55 10.73
C GLU A 583 -60.74 -6.13 9.81
N ALA A 584 -61.52 -5.28 9.16
CA ALA A 584 -62.56 -5.70 8.22
C ALA A 584 -61.98 -6.49 7.01
N ALA A 585 -60.73 -6.23 6.65
CA ALA A 585 -60.00 -6.92 5.56
C ALA A 585 -59.11 -8.07 6.02
N ASP A 586 -59.07 -8.36 7.32
CA ASP A 586 -58.20 -9.36 7.95
C ASP A 586 -56.71 -9.17 7.61
N VAL A 587 -56.25 -7.88 7.56
CA VAL A 587 -54.85 -7.52 7.27
C VAL A 587 -54.21 -6.88 8.50
N PRO A 588 -53.08 -7.41 9.00
CA PRO A 588 -52.38 -6.86 10.15
C PRO A 588 -51.92 -5.43 9.92
N CYS A 589 -52.25 -4.52 10.85
CA CYS A 589 -51.89 -3.13 10.86
C CYS A 589 -50.81 -2.86 11.89
N ARG A 590 -49.72 -2.16 11.51
CA ARG A 590 -48.64 -1.78 12.42
C ARG A 590 -48.36 -0.29 12.30
N PHE A 591 -48.18 0.36 13.44
CA PHE A 591 -47.79 1.78 13.52
C PHE A 591 -46.27 1.88 13.56
N VAL A 592 -45.69 2.64 12.67
CA VAL A 592 -44.25 2.93 12.64
C VAL A 592 -44.05 4.32 13.25
N ARG A 593 -43.58 4.37 14.50
CA ARG A 593 -43.13 5.60 15.13
C ARG A 593 -41.65 5.79 14.83
N ARG A 594 -41.28 6.90 14.19
CA ARG A 594 -39.90 7.37 14.14
C ARG A 594 -39.76 8.50 15.14
N GLU A 595 -39.05 8.27 16.21
CA GLU A 595 -38.48 9.32 17.02
C GLU A 595 -37.29 9.93 16.24
N THR A 596 -37.54 10.96 15.45
CA THR A 596 -36.54 11.93 15.01
C THR A 596 -36.62 13.13 15.97
N ASP A 597 -36.46 12.90 17.25
CA ASP A 597 -36.10 13.95 18.16
C ASP A 597 -34.60 14.16 18.06
N LEU A 598 -34.20 15.12 17.24
CA LEU A 598 -33.02 15.91 17.49
C LEU A 598 -33.38 16.75 18.72
N ASP A 599 -33.09 16.25 19.92
CA ASP A 599 -33.06 17.08 21.10
C ASP A 599 -32.21 18.31 20.79
N PRO A 600 -32.72 19.53 21.05
CA PRO A 600 -31.89 20.70 20.92
C PRO A 600 -30.71 20.49 21.87
N LEU A 601 -29.48 20.66 21.34
CA LEU A 601 -28.24 20.66 22.09
C LEU A 601 -28.47 21.40 23.42
N VAL A 602 -28.54 20.67 24.52
CA VAL A 602 -28.46 21.27 25.86
C VAL A 602 -27.04 21.81 25.96
N VAL A 603 -26.89 23.08 25.68
CA VAL A 603 -25.69 23.83 26.03
C VAL A 603 -25.60 23.75 27.55
N LEU A 604 -24.78 22.83 28.05
CA LEU A 604 -24.39 22.82 29.47
C LEU A 604 -23.73 24.16 29.75
N GLY A 605 -24.51 25.03 30.35
CA GLY A 605 -24.08 26.33 30.83
C GLY A 605 -22.87 26.16 31.73
N ALA A 606 -21.88 27.00 31.51
CA ALA A 606 -20.74 27.17 32.36
C ALA A 606 -21.17 27.23 33.84
N VAL A 607 -20.72 26.27 34.61
CA VAL A 607 -20.70 26.40 36.08
C VAL A 607 -19.47 27.23 36.40
N HIS A 608 -19.69 28.52 36.59
CA HIS A 608 -18.81 29.34 37.42
C HIS A 608 -19.03 28.91 38.89
N GLU A 609 -18.00 28.33 39.50
CA GLU A 609 -17.42 28.70 40.78
C GLU A 609 -16.18 27.87 41.04
#